data_1a9546c22c2cb57eadb903016984788b
#
_entry.id   1a9546c22c2cb57eadb903016984788b
#
_cell.length_a   1.000
_cell.length_b   1.000
_cell.length_c   1.000
_cell.angle_alpha   90.00
_cell.angle_beta   90.00
_cell.angle_gamma   90.00
#
_symmetry.space_group_name_H-M   'P 1'
#
loop_
_entity.id
_entity.type
_entity.pdbx_description
1 polymer ?
#
loop_
_entity_poly.entity_id
_entity_poly.type
_entity_poly.pdbx_seq_one_letter_code
_entity_poly.pdbx_strand_id
1 'polypeptide(L)'
;MQSEKARLVLAGARTVFLANGFSAATTDMIQQAAGVSKSTVYSHYPNKEALFVAVVEAECERFLRAVRKPKFPEERLADILNAMALAYLEIVLSRDGLALYRMIAAEAPRFPELGRRFYLAGPAAINNIVAETLEVAASKGELDLGSIGFDSAASLFVNMVRGEAQMQCVMHPDAPASAAQRDRWAKDAVTTFLRAFQKNNG
;
A
#
# COMPACT_ATOMS: atom_id res chain seq x y z
N MET A 1 7.71 7.39 -21.51
CA MET A 1 7.01 6.11 -21.80
C MET A 1 8.00 4.96 -21.62
N GLN A 2 7.71 3.99 -20.75
CA GLN A 2 8.53 2.77 -20.67
C GLN A 2 8.39 1.97 -21.98
N SER A 3 9.51 1.38 -22.46
CA SER A 3 9.49 0.51 -23.64
C SER A 3 8.67 -0.75 -23.35
N GLU A 4 8.09 -1.38 -24.38
CA GLU A 4 7.36 -2.63 -24.24
C GLU A 4 8.20 -3.72 -23.57
N LYS A 5 9.47 -3.82 -23.92
CA LYS A 5 10.43 -4.76 -23.32
C LYS A 5 10.64 -4.49 -21.83
N ALA A 6 10.75 -3.22 -21.41
CA ALA A 6 10.85 -2.88 -19.99
C ALA A 6 9.61 -3.34 -19.20
N ARG A 7 8.41 -3.21 -19.77
CA ARG A 7 7.17 -3.70 -19.14
C ARG A 7 7.15 -5.22 -19.01
N LEU A 8 7.59 -5.96 -20.04
CA LEU A 8 7.69 -7.43 -19.99
C LEU A 8 8.67 -7.87 -18.91
N VAL A 9 9.84 -7.23 -18.83
CA VAL A 9 10.85 -7.51 -17.77
C VAL A 9 10.25 -7.27 -16.40
N LEU A 10 9.58 -6.14 -16.19
CA LEU A 10 8.96 -5.78 -14.90
C LEU A 10 7.86 -6.79 -14.50
N ALA A 11 7.01 -7.21 -15.44
CA ALA A 11 5.96 -8.19 -15.21
C ALA A 11 6.52 -9.58 -14.87
N GLY A 12 7.54 -10.05 -15.61
CA GLY A 12 8.23 -11.30 -15.31
C GLY A 12 8.93 -11.28 -13.95
N ALA A 13 9.62 -10.18 -13.65
CA ALA A 13 10.26 -9.97 -12.35
C ALA A 13 9.25 -9.97 -11.19
N ARG A 14 8.11 -9.29 -11.36
CA ARG A 14 7.01 -9.31 -10.39
C ARG A 14 6.58 -10.74 -10.07
N THR A 15 6.30 -11.54 -11.09
CA THR A 15 5.87 -12.93 -10.92
C THR A 15 6.91 -13.75 -10.14
N VAL A 16 8.17 -13.61 -10.52
CA VAL A 16 9.27 -14.37 -9.89
C VAL A 16 9.50 -13.93 -8.44
N PHE A 17 9.55 -12.63 -8.17
CA PHE A 17 9.77 -12.13 -6.82
C PHE A 17 8.62 -12.46 -5.86
N LEU A 18 7.37 -12.33 -6.29
CA LEU A 18 6.22 -12.66 -5.43
C LEU A 18 6.12 -14.16 -5.14
N ALA A 19 6.58 -15.01 -6.07
CA ALA A 19 6.54 -16.46 -5.89
C ALA A 19 7.72 -17.01 -5.06
N ASN A 20 8.92 -16.44 -5.23
CA ASN A 20 10.17 -17.02 -4.68
C ASN A 20 10.83 -16.14 -3.62
N GLY A 21 10.37 -14.90 -3.43
CA GLY A 21 11.08 -13.89 -2.64
C GLY A 21 12.29 -13.31 -3.38
N PHE A 22 12.91 -12.27 -2.79
CA PHE A 22 14.04 -11.59 -3.42
C PHE A 22 15.30 -12.48 -3.49
N SER A 23 15.66 -13.13 -2.38
CA SER A 23 16.93 -13.87 -2.28
C SER A 23 17.00 -15.06 -3.22
N ALA A 24 15.90 -15.85 -3.35
CA ALA A 24 15.85 -17.04 -4.21
C ALA A 24 15.59 -16.71 -5.69
N ALA A 25 15.06 -15.54 -6.01
CA ALA A 25 14.85 -15.13 -7.39
C ALA A 25 16.17 -14.92 -8.13
N THR A 26 16.28 -15.49 -9.35
CA THR A 26 17.44 -15.32 -10.23
C THR A 26 17.07 -14.56 -11.49
N THR A 27 18.08 -13.92 -12.12
CA THR A 27 17.88 -13.25 -13.41
C THR A 27 17.45 -14.23 -14.51
N ASP A 28 17.88 -15.49 -14.43
CA ASP A 28 17.50 -16.53 -15.38
C ASP A 28 16.03 -16.90 -15.27
N MET A 29 15.48 -16.99 -14.05
CA MET A 29 14.04 -17.14 -13.82
C MET A 29 13.26 -15.95 -14.37
N ILE A 30 13.77 -14.73 -14.16
CA ILE A 30 13.12 -13.50 -14.60
C ILE A 30 13.09 -13.40 -16.12
N GLN A 31 14.22 -13.66 -16.80
CA GLN A 31 14.27 -13.63 -18.27
C GLN A 31 13.30 -14.65 -18.90
N GLN A 32 13.22 -15.84 -18.31
CA GLN A 32 12.30 -16.88 -18.75
C GLN A 32 10.84 -16.46 -18.56
N ALA A 33 10.50 -15.95 -17.38
CA ALA A 33 9.13 -15.46 -17.09
C ALA A 33 8.72 -14.26 -17.95
N ALA A 34 9.69 -13.40 -18.32
CA ALA A 34 9.48 -12.24 -19.17
C ALA A 34 9.49 -12.55 -20.68
N GLY A 35 9.96 -13.73 -21.08
CA GLY A 35 10.11 -14.09 -22.51
C GLY A 35 11.15 -13.25 -23.25
N VAL A 36 12.21 -12.80 -22.55
CA VAL A 36 13.26 -11.92 -23.12
C VAL A 36 14.65 -12.50 -22.90
N SER A 37 15.66 -11.95 -23.56
CA SER A 37 17.05 -12.32 -23.31
C SER A 37 17.59 -11.71 -22.01
N LYS A 38 18.62 -12.32 -21.43
CA LYS A 38 19.33 -11.81 -20.23
C LYS A 38 19.93 -10.41 -20.48
N SER A 39 20.45 -10.17 -21.70
CA SER A 39 20.93 -8.84 -22.10
C SER A 39 19.82 -7.80 -22.12
N THR A 40 18.60 -8.17 -22.49
CA THR A 40 17.44 -7.28 -22.43
C THR A 40 17.08 -6.92 -20.97
N VAL A 41 17.16 -7.85 -20.03
CA VAL A 41 16.94 -7.55 -18.61
C VAL A 41 17.94 -6.50 -18.14
N TYR A 42 19.25 -6.73 -18.38
CA TYR A 42 20.31 -5.82 -17.92
C TYR A 42 20.36 -4.48 -18.67
N SER A 43 19.85 -4.40 -19.90
CA SER A 43 19.75 -3.11 -20.62
C SER A 43 18.72 -2.15 -19.99
N HIS A 44 17.74 -2.68 -19.26
CA HIS A 44 16.72 -1.89 -18.58
C HIS A 44 16.97 -1.71 -17.08
N TYR A 45 17.56 -2.72 -16.43
CA TYR A 45 17.83 -2.73 -14.99
C TYR A 45 19.25 -3.24 -14.73
N PRO A 46 20.13 -2.42 -14.15
CA PRO A 46 21.56 -2.73 -14.05
C PRO A 46 21.87 -3.94 -13.16
N ASN A 47 20.98 -4.26 -12.22
CA ASN A 47 21.10 -5.39 -11.29
C ASN A 47 19.73 -5.83 -10.79
N LYS A 48 19.71 -6.95 -10.04
CA LYS A 48 18.51 -7.54 -9.45
C LYS A 48 17.85 -6.60 -8.43
N GLU A 49 18.65 -5.86 -7.68
CA GLU A 49 18.19 -4.89 -6.67
C GLU A 49 17.42 -3.75 -7.31
N ALA A 50 17.95 -3.14 -8.36
CA ALA A 50 17.28 -2.06 -9.10
C ALA A 50 15.97 -2.54 -9.74
N LEU A 51 15.94 -3.76 -10.28
CA LEU A 51 14.73 -4.36 -10.82
C LEU A 51 13.71 -4.64 -9.72
N PHE A 52 14.15 -5.09 -8.55
CA PHE A 52 13.27 -5.34 -7.42
C PHE A 52 12.64 -4.05 -6.88
N VAL A 53 13.43 -2.98 -6.71
CA VAL A 53 12.92 -1.65 -6.36
C VAL A 53 11.85 -1.20 -7.35
N ALA A 54 12.10 -1.33 -8.65
CA ALA A 54 11.14 -0.95 -9.67
C ALA A 54 9.83 -1.77 -9.59
N VAL A 55 9.90 -3.06 -9.29
CA VAL A 55 8.70 -3.90 -9.05
C VAL A 55 7.94 -3.41 -7.82
N VAL A 56 8.63 -3.12 -6.72
CA VAL A 56 8.01 -2.61 -5.48
C VAL A 56 7.31 -1.28 -5.73
N GLU A 57 7.97 -0.33 -6.39
CA GLU A 57 7.41 0.97 -6.70
C GLU A 57 6.17 0.85 -7.63
N ALA A 58 6.23 -0.02 -8.64
CA ALA A 58 5.11 -0.26 -9.54
C ALA A 58 3.89 -0.90 -8.83
N GLU A 59 4.13 -1.82 -7.89
CA GLU A 59 3.06 -2.40 -7.07
C GLU A 59 2.43 -1.35 -6.16
N CYS A 60 3.25 -0.55 -5.47
CA CYS A 60 2.75 0.53 -4.64
C CYS A 60 1.92 1.55 -5.46
N GLU A 61 2.40 1.96 -6.63
CA GLU A 61 1.67 2.87 -7.51
C GLU A 61 0.33 2.26 -7.99
N ARG A 62 0.32 0.98 -8.33
CA ARG A 62 -0.92 0.26 -8.70
C ARG A 62 -1.93 0.29 -7.56
N PHE A 63 -1.48 0.09 -6.34
CA PHE A 63 -2.29 0.12 -5.13
C PHE A 63 -2.84 1.52 -4.83
N LEU A 64 -2.01 2.55 -4.91
CA LEU A 64 -2.43 3.93 -4.66
C LEU A 64 -3.50 4.41 -5.63
N ARG A 65 -3.45 3.96 -6.90
CA ARG A 65 -4.49 4.27 -7.88
C ARG A 65 -5.87 3.72 -7.48
N ALA A 66 -5.93 2.61 -6.77
CA ALA A 66 -7.21 2.05 -6.30
C ALA A 66 -7.79 2.87 -5.13
N VAL A 67 -6.94 3.46 -4.29
CA VAL A 67 -7.38 4.31 -3.16
C VAL A 67 -7.75 5.72 -3.63
N ARG A 68 -7.08 6.26 -4.66
CA ARG A 68 -7.34 7.59 -5.23
C ARG A 68 -8.59 7.67 -6.13
N LYS A 69 -9.60 6.82 -5.94
CA LYS A 69 -10.85 6.91 -6.71
C LYS A 69 -11.49 8.31 -6.60
N PRO A 70 -12.24 8.76 -7.65
CA PRO A 70 -12.85 10.08 -7.64
C PRO A 70 -13.68 10.30 -6.39
N LYS A 71 -13.43 11.40 -5.66
CA LYS A 71 -14.22 11.82 -4.51
C LYS A 71 -15.45 12.51 -5.05
N PHE A 72 -16.64 12.09 -4.63
CA PHE A 72 -17.87 12.84 -4.91
C PHE A 72 -17.92 14.03 -3.94
N PRO A 73 -18.15 15.27 -4.44
CA PRO A 73 -18.07 16.49 -3.62
C PRO A 73 -19.08 16.56 -2.47
N GLU A 74 -20.14 15.76 -2.52
CA GLU A 74 -21.26 15.76 -1.58
C GLU A 74 -21.26 14.57 -0.59
N GLU A 75 -20.24 13.71 -0.63
CA GLU A 75 -20.16 12.59 0.30
C GLU A 75 -19.78 13.06 1.71
N ARG A 76 -20.41 12.44 2.72
CA ARG A 76 -20.05 12.67 4.12
C ARG A 76 -18.64 12.16 4.38
N LEU A 77 -17.89 12.85 5.24
CA LEU A 77 -16.53 12.43 5.62
C LEU A 77 -16.45 10.96 6.09
N ALA A 78 -17.48 10.50 6.83
CA ALA A 78 -17.56 9.11 7.27
C ALA A 78 -17.57 8.11 6.11
N ASP A 79 -18.30 8.41 5.05
CA ASP A 79 -18.41 7.53 3.88
C ASP A 79 -17.10 7.53 3.08
N ILE A 80 -16.46 8.70 2.94
CA ILE A 80 -15.13 8.83 2.30
C ILE A 80 -14.08 8.03 3.06
N LEU A 81 -13.98 8.21 4.38
CA LEU A 81 -13.01 7.49 5.20
C LEU A 81 -13.26 5.98 5.20
N ASN A 82 -14.52 5.54 5.22
CA ASN A 82 -14.86 4.13 5.15
C ASN A 82 -14.48 3.52 3.79
N ALA A 83 -14.75 4.20 2.69
CA ALA A 83 -14.34 3.76 1.35
C ALA A 83 -12.81 3.66 1.23
N MET A 84 -12.07 4.64 1.77
CA MET A 84 -10.61 4.62 1.81
C MET A 84 -10.08 3.46 2.66
N ALA A 85 -10.65 3.22 3.85
CA ALA A 85 -10.28 2.14 4.74
C ALA A 85 -10.48 0.77 4.08
N LEU A 86 -11.64 0.53 3.45
CA LEU A 86 -11.93 -0.70 2.74
C LEU A 86 -10.99 -0.93 1.57
N ALA A 87 -10.80 0.08 0.72
CA ALA A 87 -9.87 -0.02 -0.41
C ALA A 87 -8.44 -0.31 0.05
N TYR A 88 -8.01 0.29 1.16
CA TYR A 88 -6.70 0.05 1.73
C TYR A 88 -6.57 -1.38 2.30
N LEU A 89 -7.58 -1.87 3.04
CA LEU A 89 -7.59 -3.24 3.54
C LEU A 89 -7.60 -4.28 2.41
N GLU A 90 -8.37 -4.05 1.33
CA GLU A 90 -8.34 -4.94 0.16
C GLU A 90 -6.93 -5.10 -0.42
N ILE A 91 -6.15 -4.04 -0.40
CA ILE A 91 -4.79 -4.02 -0.93
C ILE A 91 -3.82 -4.73 0.02
N VAL A 92 -3.74 -4.28 1.27
CA VAL A 92 -2.71 -4.75 2.22
C VAL A 92 -2.96 -6.18 2.70
N LEU A 93 -4.22 -6.64 2.67
CA LEU A 93 -4.60 -8.01 3.02
C LEU A 93 -4.72 -8.92 1.79
N SER A 94 -4.51 -8.41 0.58
CA SER A 94 -4.43 -9.27 -0.61
C SER A 94 -3.25 -10.24 -0.51
N ARG A 95 -3.34 -11.36 -1.23
CA ARG A 95 -2.23 -12.32 -1.32
C ARG A 95 -0.92 -11.64 -1.72
N ASP A 96 -0.96 -10.78 -2.74
CA ASP A 96 0.21 -10.07 -3.26
C ASP A 96 0.70 -9.00 -2.27
N GLY A 97 -0.21 -8.26 -1.61
CA GLY A 97 0.12 -7.26 -0.59
C GLY A 97 0.82 -7.87 0.62
N LEU A 98 0.30 -8.98 1.13
CA LEU A 98 0.92 -9.71 2.24
C LEU A 98 2.26 -10.35 1.84
N ALA A 99 2.37 -10.91 0.62
CA ALA A 99 3.62 -11.46 0.11
C ALA A 99 4.69 -10.35 -0.03
N LEU A 100 4.31 -9.20 -0.59
CA LEU A 100 5.19 -8.05 -0.72
C LEU A 100 5.66 -7.55 0.65
N TYR A 101 4.74 -7.38 1.60
CA TYR A 101 5.07 -6.93 2.96
C TYR A 101 6.07 -7.89 3.65
N ARG A 102 5.80 -9.21 3.62
CA ARG A 102 6.70 -10.21 4.22
C ARG A 102 8.08 -10.17 3.59
N MET A 103 8.14 -10.09 2.27
CA MET A 103 9.39 -10.04 1.51
C MET A 103 10.22 -8.80 1.88
N ILE A 104 9.59 -7.63 1.92
CA ILE A 104 10.27 -6.38 2.31
C ILE A 104 10.72 -6.44 3.77
N ALA A 105 9.88 -6.91 4.69
CA ALA A 105 10.23 -7.03 6.10
C ALA A 105 11.45 -7.95 6.33
N ALA A 106 11.54 -9.05 5.57
CA ALA A 106 12.67 -9.98 5.65
C ALA A 106 13.97 -9.41 5.06
N GLU A 107 13.89 -8.64 3.99
CA GLU A 107 15.07 -8.16 3.24
C GLU A 107 15.54 -6.76 3.68
N ALA A 108 14.69 -5.93 4.29
CA ALA A 108 15.03 -4.57 4.69
C ALA A 108 16.25 -4.47 5.63
N PRO A 109 16.49 -5.38 6.59
CA PRO A 109 17.71 -5.32 7.40
C PRO A 109 18.99 -5.49 6.57
N ARG A 110 18.93 -6.24 5.48
CA ARG A 110 20.05 -6.51 4.58
C ARG A 110 20.17 -5.48 3.48
N PHE A 111 19.03 -4.92 3.03
CA PHE A 111 18.91 -3.92 1.97
C PHE A 111 18.09 -2.71 2.47
N PRO A 112 18.67 -1.83 3.32
CA PRO A 112 17.91 -0.72 3.94
C PRO A 112 17.28 0.24 2.94
N GLU A 113 17.92 0.46 1.79
CA GLU A 113 17.38 1.32 0.73
C GLU A 113 16.09 0.78 0.14
N LEU A 114 15.94 -0.55 0.03
CA LEU A 114 14.72 -1.19 -0.39
C LEU A 114 13.57 -0.91 0.59
N GLY A 115 13.82 -1.06 1.89
CA GLY A 115 12.84 -0.75 2.94
C GLY A 115 12.39 0.71 2.88
N ARG A 116 13.34 1.64 2.69
CA ARG A 116 13.07 3.07 2.54
C ARG A 116 12.20 3.36 1.32
N ARG A 117 12.53 2.80 0.16
CA ARG A 117 11.76 2.97 -1.09
C ARG A 117 10.34 2.44 -0.94
N PHE A 118 10.17 1.26 -0.38
CA PHE A 118 8.85 0.71 -0.09
C PHE A 118 8.05 1.62 0.85
N TYR A 119 8.67 2.09 1.94
CA TYR A 119 7.99 2.97 2.89
C TYR A 119 7.49 4.25 2.22
N LEU A 120 8.33 4.90 1.41
CA LEU A 120 7.97 6.13 0.71
C LEU A 120 6.92 5.91 -0.38
N ALA A 121 7.05 4.84 -1.16
CA ALA A 121 6.15 4.56 -2.28
C ALA A 121 4.78 4.03 -1.83
N GLY A 122 4.67 3.38 -0.67
CA GLY A 122 3.45 2.77 -0.16
C GLY A 122 2.93 3.47 1.11
N PRO A 123 3.41 3.10 2.31
CA PRO A 123 2.87 3.61 3.58
C PRO A 123 2.83 5.12 3.71
N ALA A 124 3.90 5.84 3.36
CA ALA A 124 3.94 7.29 3.42
C ALA A 124 2.98 7.94 2.41
N ALA A 125 2.89 7.37 1.20
CA ALA A 125 1.99 7.89 0.19
C ALA A 125 0.50 7.72 0.57
N ILE A 126 0.12 6.64 1.25
CA ILE A 126 -1.23 6.47 1.80
C ILE A 126 -1.50 7.52 2.89
N ASN A 127 -0.55 7.74 3.80
CA ASN A 127 -0.70 8.77 4.84
C ASN A 127 -0.94 10.15 4.21
N ASN A 128 -0.20 10.51 3.15
CA ASN A 128 -0.40 11.78 2.45
C ASN A 128 -1.81 11.91 1.85
N ILE A 129 -2.33 10.84 1.21
CA ILE A 129 -3.69 10.86 0.63
C ILE A 129 -4.75 11.05 1.73
N VAL A 130 -4.57 10.42 2.89
CA VAL A 130 -5.47 10.60 4.03
C VAL A 130 -5.33 12.02 4.60
N ALA A 131 -4.11 12.53 4.78
CA ALA A 131 -3.86 13.89 5.27
C ALA A 131 -4.56 14.94 4.40
N GLU A 132 -4.39 14.88 3.06
CA GLU A 132 -5.10 15.75 2.10
C GLU A 132 -6.63 15.68 2.30
N THR A 133 -7.17 14.49 2.60
CA THR A 133 -8.61 14.32 2.84
C THR A 133 -9.04 14.99 4.13
N LEU A 134 -8.25 14.86 5.21
CA LEU A 134 -8.53 15.47 6.51
C LEU A 134 -8.40 17.00 6.45
N GLU A 135 -7.44 17.54 5.69
CA GLU A 135 -7.30 18.99 5.46
C GLU A 135 -8.55 19.57 4.82
N VAL A 136 -9.07 18.91 3.78
CA VAL A 136 -10.30 19.33 3.12
C VAL A 136 -11.49 19.31 4.09
N ALA A 137 -11.63 18.25 4.90
CA ALA A 137 -12.71 18.17 5.89
C ALA A 137 -12.57 19.22 6.99
N ALA A 138 -11.37 19.50 7.47
CA ALA A 138 -11.12 20.55 8.46
C ALA A 138 -11.42 21.94 7.90
N SER A 139 -11.09 22.22 6.63
CA SER A 139 -11.41 23.48 5.97
C SER A 139 -12.93 23.73 5.84
N LYS A 140 -13.72 22.64 5.78
CA LYS A 140 -15.20 22.71 5.81
C LYS A 140 -15.77 22.78 7.24
N GLY A 141 -14.93 22.72 8.26
CA GLY A 141 -15.34 22.74 9.66
C GLY A 141 -15.89 21.40 10.18
N GLU A 142 -15.69 20.30 9.46
CA GLU A 142 -16.17 18.95 9.82
C GLU A 142 -15.29 18.28 10.88
N LEU A 143 -14.00 18.69 10.97
CA LEU A 143 -12.99 18.13 11.91
C LEU A 143 -12.35 19.23 12.76
N ASP A 144 -11.99 18.84 13.98
CA ASP A 144 -11.09 19.58 14.86
C ASP A 144 -10.03 18.62 15.39
N LEU A 145 -8.81 18.76 14.89
CA LEU A 145 -7.68 17.92 15.30
C LEU A 145 -6.95 18.48 16.54
N GLY A 146 -7.37 19.63 17.06
CA GLY A 146 -6.73 20.29 18.18
C GLY A 146 -5.24 20.59 17.91
N SER A 147 -4.34 20.01 18.73
CA SER A 147 -2.90 20.15 18.58
C SER A 147 -2.24 19.09 17.67
N ILE A 148 -3.02 18.14 17.13
CA ILE A 148 -2.49 17.07 16.27
C ILE A 148 -2.45 17.57 14.82
N GLY A 149 -1.27 17.54 14.19
CA GLY A 149 -1.15 17.88 12.77
C GLY A 149 -1.79 16.82 11.85
N PHE A 150 -2.12 17.22 10.62
CA PHE A 150 -2.77 16.35 9.62
C PHE A 150 -1.99 15.07 9.33
N ASP A 151 -0.66 15.14 9.23
CA ASP A 151 0.19 13.97 9.00
C ASP A 151 0.08 12.96 10.15
N SER A 152 0.09 13.44 11.38
CA SER A 152 -0.04 12.59 12.57
C SER A 152 -1.44 11.98 12.65
N ALA A 153 -2.48 12.75 12.41
CA ALA A 153 -3.87 12.27 12.40
C ALA A 153 -4.08 11.22 11.29
N ALA A 154 -3.54 11.46 10.09
CA ALA A 154 -3.57 10.50 9.01
C ALA A 154 -2.85 9.19 9.36
N SER A 155 -1.65 9.29 9.95
CA SER A 155 -0.90 8.12 10.41
C SER A 155 -1.66 7.34 11.48
N LEU A 156 -2.30 8.01 12.44
CA LEU A 156 -3.16 7.36 13.44
C LEU A 156 -4.31 6.61 12.77
N PHE A 157 -5.06 7.27 11.87
CA PHE A 157 -6.16 6.64 11.15
C PHE A 157 -5.72 5.40 10.37
N VAL A 158 -4.66 5.54 9.55
CA VAL A 158 -4.13 4.43 8.74
C VAL A 158 -3.69 3.26 9.62
N ASN A 159 -3.06 3.52 10.78
CA ASN A 159 -2.65 2.46 11.70
C ASN A 159 -3.84 1.81 12.41
N MET A 160 -4.90 2.55 12.76
CA MET A 160 -6.14 1.98 13.29
C MET A 160 -6.79 1.01 12.30
N VAL A 161 -6.82 1.37 11.01
CA VAL A 161 -7.36 0.51 9.93
C VAL A 161 -6.51 -0.75 9.74
N ARG A 162 -5.18 -0.58 9.66
CA ARG A 162 -4.26 -1.64 9.25
C ARG A 162 -3.82 -2.56 10.39
N GLY A 163 -3.58 -2.00 11.58
CA GLY A 163 -2.77 -2.61 12.63
C GLY A 163 -3.13 -4.06 12.93
N GLU A 164 -4.27 -4.28 13.53
CA GLU A 164 -4.75 -5.63 13.89
C GLU A 164 -5.01 -6.49 12.66
N ALA A 165 -5.64 -5.91 11.63
CA ALA A 165 -6.00 -6.62 10.40
C ALA A 165 -4.77 -7.23 9.70
N GLN A 166 -3.71 -6.45 9.52
CA GLN A 166 -2.49 -6.92 8.88
C GLN A 166 -1.73 -7.91 9.78
N MET A 167 -1.66 -7.65 11.09
CA MET A 167 -1.00 -8.54 12.05
C MET A 167 -1.62 -9.94 12.00
N GLN A 168 -2.95 -10.05 12.08
CA GLN A 168 -3.64 -11.34 11.98
C GLN A 168 -3.33 -12.05 10.68
N CYS A 169 -3.48 -11.38 9.53
CA CYS A 169 -3.26 -12.01 8.22
C CYS A 169 -1.79 -12.36 7.92
N VAL A 170 -0.84 -11.64 8.51
CA VAL A 170 0.59 -11.99 8.43
C VAL A 170 0.90 -13.23 9.25
N MET A 171 0.33 -13.34 10.47
CA MET A 171 0.59 -14.45 11.40
C MET A 171 -0.23 -15.69 11.10
N HIS A 172 -1.39 -15.56 10.42
CA HIS A 172 -2.26 -16.67 10.04
C HIS A 172 -2.44 -16.71 8.52
N PRO A 173 -1.42 -17.16 7.77
CA PRO A 173 -1.43 -17.11 6.29
C PRO A 173 -2.53 -17.97 5.65
N ASP A 174 -3.01 -19.00 6.37
CA ASP A 174 -4.04 -19.94 5.90
C ASP A 174 -5.47 -19.47 6.21
N ALA A 175 -5.61 -18.34 6.91
CA ALA A 175 -6.91 -17.77 7.31
C ALA A 175 -7.07 -16.35 6.72
N PRO A 176 -7.40 -16.21 5.43
CA PRO A 176 -7.61 -14.90 4.83
C PRO A 176 -8.82 -14.19 5.45
N ALA A 177 -8.71 -12.88 5.63
CA ALA A 177 -9.81 -12.08 6.18
C ALA A 177 -11.06 -12.15 5.30
N SER A 178 -12.21 -12.44 5.89
CA SER A 178 -13.50 -12.37 5.20
C SER A 178 -13.89 -10.92 4.91
N ALA A 179 -14.84 -10.72 3.99
CA ALA A 179 -15.41 -9.38 3.72
C ALA A 179 -15.98 -8.76 5.00
N ALA A 180 -16.74 -9.53 5.78
CA ALA A 180 -17.33 -9.06 7.03
C ALA A 180 -16.28 -8.62 8.08
N GLN A 181 -15.12 -9.29 8.13
CA GLN A 181 -14.02 -8.85 9.00
C GLN A 181 -13.41 -7.53 8.53
N ARG A 182 -13.17 -7.37 7.23
CA ARG A 182 -12.66 -6.12 6.65
C ARG A 182 -13.62 -4.95 6.89
N ASP A 183 -14.92 -5.17 6.67
CA ASP A 183 -15.98 -4.17 6.94
C ASP A 183 -15.99 -3.75 8.41
N ARG A 184 -15.86 -4.70 9.33
CA ARG A 184 -15.80 -4.42 10.76
C ARG A 184 -14.59 -3.58 11.13
N TRP A 185 -13.39 -3.98 10.71
CA TRP A 185 -12.16 -3.21 10.99
C TRP A 185 -12.21 -1.80 10.43
N ALA A 186 -12.70 -1.62 9.20
CA ALA A 186 -12.88 -0.32 8.59
C ALA A 186 -13.86 0.54 9.39
N LYS A 187 -15.04 0.01 9.71
CA LYS A 187 -16.08 0.70 10.46
C LYS A 187 -15.63 1.09 11.87
N ASP A 188 -14.95 0.19 12.58
CA ASP A 188 -14.46 0.44 13.94
C ASP A 188 -13.42 1.56 13.94
N ALA A 189 -12.46 1.53 12.99
CA ALA A 189 -11.46 2.57 12.83
C ALA A 189 -12.09 3.94 12.52
N VAL A 190 -13.00 3.99 11.54
CA VAL A 190 -13.69 5.24 11.15
C VAL A 190 -14.52 5.79 12.30
N THR A 191 -15.31 4.93 12.96
CA THR A 191 -16.16 5.34 14.08
C THR A 191 -15.31 5.91 15.23
N THR A 192 -14.21 5.25 15.56
CA THR A 192 -13.32 5.68 16.64
C THR A 192 -12.63 7.00 16.30
N PHE A 193 -12.11 7.12 15.08
CA PHE A 193 -11.46 8.34 14.61
C PHE A 193 -12.41 9.55 14.60
N LEU A 194 -13.61 9.38 14.06
CA LEU A 194 -14.60 10.47 14.01
C LEU A 194 -15.11 10.85 15.41
N ARG A 195 -15.29 9.90 16.32
CA ARG A 195 -15.64 10.23 17.71
C ARG A 195 -14.57 11.08 18.40
N ALA A 196 -13.31 10.89 18.04
CA ALA A 196 -12.20 11.67 18.60
C ALA A 196 -12.08 13.09 18.01
N PHE A 197 -12.38 13.24 16.72
CA PHE A 197 -11.98 14.44 15.97
C PHE A 197 -13.10 15.12 15.20
N GLN A 198 -14.29 14.52 15.05
CA GLN A 198 -15.41 15.18 14.38
C GLN A 198 -15.93 16.34 15.24
N LYS A 199 -16.10 17.52 14.64
CA LYS A 199 -16.78 18.64 15.30
C LYS A 199 -18.24 18.26 15.52
N ASN A 200 -18.68 18.28 16.77
CA ASN A 200 -20.10 18.26 17.07
C ASN A 200 -20.68 19.61 16.68
N ASN A 201 -21.46 19.65 15.60
CA ASN A 201 -22.32 20.80 15.34
C ASN A 201 -23.43 20.74 16.41
N GLY A 202 -23.21 21.51 17.52
CA GLY A 202 -24.21 21.74 18.55
C GLY A 202 -25.39 22.52 18.04
#